data_2d8d06d717a2d0af5275101bbf494b0c
#
_entry.id   2d8d06d717a2d0af5275101bbf494b0c
#
_cell.length_a   1.000
_cell.length_b   1.000
_cell.length_c   1.000
_cell.angle_alpha   90.00
_cell.angle_beta   90.00
_cell.angle_gamma   90.00
#
_symmetry.space_group_name_H-M   'P 1'
#
loop_
_entity.id
_entity.type
_entity.pdbx_description
1 polymer ?
#
loop_
_entity_poly.entity_id
_entity_poly.type
_entity_poly.pdbx_seq_one_letter_code
_entity_poly.pdbx_strand_id
1 'polypeptide(L)'
;MNHPYLEVTGLKKSYGFKPILRGIDLSVEQGQCMALLGANGAGKTTLLRILAALTSPGAGTVRIGGLDLARDAQQARRLVGFVAHQPYLYDELTALENLLFFGRMYSVRRCKERAGVLLERVGLAKRAGERTNALSRGQVQRLALARALLHEPRLLLLDEPDTGLDEEGIALLETLLQEHRQGGGAILLTTHHLERALLWSERIGLLSGGRLTYQSETGGLEAGSVREVYQEALR
;
A
#
# COMPACT_ATOMS: atom_id res chain seq x y z
N MET A 1 -19.85 16.22 -8.04
CA MET A 1 -18.54 16.36 -7.38
C MET A 1 -17.99 14.95 -7.23
N ASN A 2 -16.83 14.66 -7.83
CA ASN A 2 -16.17 13.37 -7.60
C ASN A 2 -15.68 13.34 -6.14
N HIS A 3 -16.16 12.39 -5.37
CA HIS A 3 -15.64 12.19 -4.01
C HIS A 3 -14.37 11.34 -4.08
N PRO A 4 -13.32 11.66 -3.31
CA PRO A 4 -12.11 10.87 -3.27
C PRO A 4 -12.42 9.43 -2.85
N TYR A 5 -11.66 8.47 -3.40
CA TYR A 5 -11.84 7.05 -3.05
C TYR A 5 -11.32 6.74 -1.64
N LEU A 6 -10.23 7.37 -1.25
CA LEU A 6 -9.71 7.39 0.11
C LEU A 6 -9.78 8.83 0.65
N GLU A 7 -10.40 9.01 1.80
CA GLU A 7 -10.48 10.28 2.51
C GLU A 7 -10.07 10.09 3.97
N VAL A 8 -9.15 10.90 4.45
CA VAL A 8 -8.65 10.89 5.83
C VAL A 8 -8.74 12.31 6.37
N THR A 9 -9.40 12.49 7.51
CA THR A 9 -9.61 13.81 8.13
C THR A 9 -9.23 13.77 9.60
N GLY A 10 -8.28 14.64 9.98
CA GLY A 10 -7.86 14.86 11.36
C GLY A 10 -7.34 13.62 12.07
N LEU A 11 -6.75 12.65 11.35
CA LEU A 11 -6.39 11.34 11.88
C LEU A 11 -5.29 11.45 12.93
N LYS A 12 -5.57 10.94 14.15
CA LYS A 12 -4.60 10.89 15.26
C LYS A 12 -4.41 9.46 15.76
N LYS A 13 -3.20 9.16 16.21
CA LYS A 13 -2.85 7.88 16.83
C LYS A 13 -1.74 8.06 17.85
N SER A 14 -1.91 7.43 19.03
CA SER A 14 -0.86 7.31 20.04
C SER A 14 -0.71 5.86 20.45
N TYR A 15 0.48 5.48 20.90
CA TYR A 15 0.76 4.24 21.61
C TYR A 15 1.23 4.62 23.03
N GLY A 16 0.42 4.34 24.03
CA GLY A 16 0.58 4.90 25.35
C GLY A 16 0.59 6.43 25.29
N PHE A 17 1.60 7.05 25.86
CA PHE A 17 1.77 8.52 25.87
C PHE A 17 2.50 9.06 24.63
N LYS A 18 3.00 8.19 23.74
CA LYS A 18 3.75 8.60 22.54
C LYS A 18 2.80 8.87 21.38
N PRO A 19 2.59 10.14 20.96
CA PRO A 19 1.82 10.46 19.76
C PRO A 19 2.63 10.09 18.51
N ILE A 20 1.98 9.32 17.60
CA ILE A 20 2.56 8.89 16.33
C ILE A 20 1.96 9.69 15.17
N LEU A 21 0.62 9.80 15.12
CA LEU A 21 -0.08 10.63 14.13
C LEU A 21 -0.77 11.78 14.86
N ARG A 22 -0.63 12.99 14.31
CA ARG A 22 -1.00 14.23 15.00
C ARG A 22 -1.99 15.10 14.20
N GLY A 23 -2.94 14.47 13.53
CA GLY A 23 -3.92 15.13 12.67
C GLY A 23 -3.43 15.07 11.21
N ILE A 24 -3.68 13.92 10.57
CA ILE A 24 -3.38 13.72 9.16
C ILE A 24 -4.65 13.99 8.36
N ASP A 25 -4.51 14.82 7.33
CA ASP A 25 -5.53 15.09 6.33
C ASP A 25 -4.95 14.72 4.96
N LEU A 26 -5.56 13.75 4.27
CA LEU A 26 -5.18 13.37 2.92
C LEU A 26 -6.37 12.78 2.15
N SER A 27 -6.29 12.84 0.84
CA SER A 27 -7.23 12.19 -0.05
C SER A 27 -6.52 11.55 -1.24
N VAL A 28 -7.11 10.47 -1.77
CA VAL A 28 -6.66 9.83 -3.03
C VAL A 28 -7.88 9.59 -3.90
N GLU A 29 -7.82 10.07 -5.13
CA GLU A 29 -8.89 9.92 -6.11
C GLU A 29 -8.86 8.53 -6.77
N GLN A 30 -9.95 8.16 -7.44
CA GLN A 30 -9.96 6.97 -8.30
C GLN A 30 -8.95 7.14 -9.44
N GLY A 31 -8.20 6.06 -9.74
CA GLY A 31 -7.16 6.06 -10.76
C GLY A 31 -5.90 6.84 -10.38
N GLN A 32 -5.81 7.37 -9.16
CA GLN A 32 -4.68 8.15 -8.68
C GLN A 32 -3.74 7.30 -7.83
N CYS A 33 -2.45 7.57 -7.97
CA CYS A 33 -1.42 7.11 -7.06
C CYS A 33 -0.86 8.29 -6.26
N MET A 34 -0.83 8.16 -4.93
CA MET A 34 -0.16 9.10 -4.03
C MET A 34 0.99 8.39 -3.33
N ALA A 35 2.19 8.99 -3.38
CA ALA A 35 3.35 8.50 -2.65
C ALA A 35 3.57 9.32 -1.36
N LEU A 36 3.74 8.64 -0.23
CA LEU A 36 4.12 9.25 1.03
C LEU A 36 5.60 9.03 1.30
N LEU A 37 6.33 10.13 1.33
CA LEU A 37 7.72 10.22 1.73
C LEU A 37 7.82 10.54 3.23
N GLY A 38 8.93 10.20 3.85
CA GLY A 38 9.22 10.56 5.25
C GLY A 38 10.26 9.66 5.87
N ALA A 39 10.90 10.15 6.93
CA ALA A 39 11.89 9.40 7.69
C ALA A 39 11.34 8.12 8.34
N ASN A 40 12.24 7.24 8.75
CA ASN A 40 11.86 6.11 9.59
C ASN A 40 11.27 6.61 10.91
N GLY A 41 10.15 6.02 11.33
CA GLY A 41 9.44 6.45 12.52
C GLY A 41 8.51 7.66 12.33
N ALA A 42 8.40 8.25 11.14
CA ALA A 42 7.47 9.37 10.87
C ALA A 42 5.98 9.00 11.01
N GLY A 43 5.64 7.71 11.01
CA GLY A 43 4.27 7.22 11.17
C GLY A 43 3.67 6.58 9.92
N LYS A 44 4.43 6.43 8.81
CA LYS A 44 3.96 5.86 7.53
C LYS A 44 3.26 4.51 7.69
N THR A 45 3.97 3.53 8.27
CA THR A 45 3.42 2.19 8.52
C THR A 45 2.20 2.22 9.46
N THR A 46 2.20 3.11 10.47
CA THR A 46 1.05 3.26 11.38
C THR A 46 -0.17 3.79 10.62
N LEU A 47 0.01 4.78 9.75
CA LEU A 47 -1.05 5.29 8.90
C LEU A 47 -1.61 4.17 8.01
N LEU A 48 -0.77 3.46 7.25
CA LEU A 48 -1.21 2.37 6.38
C LEU A 48 -1.92 1.25 7.16
N ARG A 49 -1.47 0.89 8.36
CA ARG A 49 -2.15 -0.11 9.22
C ARG A 49 -3.53 0.33 9.67
N ILE A 50 -3.75 1.63 9.93
CA ILE A 50 -5.08 2.17 10.23
C ILE A 50 -5.96 2.07 8.98
N LEU A 51 -5.46 2.50 7.82
CA LEU A 51 -6.21 2.46 6.55
C LEU A 51 -6.56 1.03 6.13
N ALA A 52 -5.68 0.06 6.43
CA ALA A 52 -5.95 -1.37 6.23
C ALA A 52 -6.89 -1.98 7.29
N ALA A 53 -7.44 -1.17 8.20
CA ALA A 53 -8.27 -1.61 9.33
C ALA A 53 -7.61 -2.69 10.22
N LEU A 54 -6.27 -2.65 10.34
CA LEU A 54 -5.50 -3.54 11.22
C LEU A 54 -5.30 -2.95 12.63
N THR A 55 -5.51 -1.65 12.77
CA THR A 55 -5.51 -0.96 14.06
C THR A 55 -6.48 0.20 14.01
N SER A 56 -7.11 0.50 15.14
CA SER A 56 -8.07 1.60 15.23
C SER A 56 -7.36 2.95 15.33
N PRO A 57 -7.92 4.02 14.74
CA PRO A 57 -7.46 5.38 14.99
C PRO A 57 -7.69 5.78 16.46
N GLY A 58 -6.97 6.80 16.91
CA GLY A 58 -7.24 7.44 18.23
C GLY A 58 -8.31 8.54 18.12
N ALA A 59 -8.31 9.26 16.98
CA ALA A 59 -9.31 10.27 16.62
C ALA A 59 -9.24 10.54 15.12
N GLY A 60 -10.21 11.29 14.59
CA GLY A 60 -10.35 11.58 13.17
C GLY A 60 -11.21 10.54 12.45
N THR A 61 -11.40 10.73 11.16
CA THR A 61 -12.25 9.87 10.32
C THR A 61 -11.48 9.35 9.11
N VAL A 62 -11.82 8.13 8.68
CA VAL A 62 -11.31 7.52 7.45
C VAL A 62 -12.48 6.99 6.67
N ARG A 63 -12.56 7.34 5.39
CA ARG A 63 -13.53 6.79 4.44
C ARG A 63 -12.83 6.13 3.28
N ILE A 64 -13.30 4.96 2.88
CA ILE A 64 -12.78 4.18 1.75
C ILE A 64 -13.96 3.76 0.88
N GLY A 65 -14.00 4.23 -0.36
CA GLY A 65 -15.13 3.97 -1.26
C GLY A 65 -16.47 4.41 -0.67
N GLY A 66 -16.50 5.51 0.10
CA GLY A 66 -17.66 6.01 0.81
C GLY A 66 -17.97 5.34 2.15
N LEU A 67 -17.36 4.19 2.47
CA LEU A 67 -17.54 3.47 3.73
C LEU A 67 -16.74 4.14 4.86
N ASP A 68 -17.39 4.34 6.02
CA ASP A 68 -16.70 4.80 7.23
C ASP A 68 -15.94 3.64 7.88
N LEU A 69 -14.62 3.76 7.99
CA LEU A 69 -13.77 2.69 8.51
C LEU A 69 -14.10 2.28 9.95
N ALA A 70 -14.61 3.20 10.77
CA ALA A 70 -14.96 2.90 12.15
C ALA A 70 -16.24 2.06 12.26
N ARG A 71 -17.18 2.20 11.31
CA ARG A 71 -18.46 1.51 11.29
C ARG A 71 -18.42 0.27 10.41
N ASP A 72 -17.75 0.37 9.25
CA ASP A 72 -17.82 -0.60 8.15
C ASP A 72 -16.49 -1.32 7.92
N ALA A 73 -15.66 -1.48 8.96
CA ALA A 73 -14.29 -2.02 8.85
C ALA A 73 -14.20 -3.35 8.08
N GLN A 74 -15.18 -4.25 8.23
CA GLN A 74 -15.19 -5.52 7.53
C GLN A 74 -15.42 -5.35 6.03
N GLN A 75 -16.33 -4.47 5.64
CA GLN A 75 -16.62 -4.17 4.24
C GLN A 75 -15.47 -3.38 3.61
N ALA A 76 -14.94 -2.37 4.33
CA ALA A 76 -13.80 -1.58 3.88
C ALA A 76 -12.56 -2.45 3.61
N ARG A 77 -12.27 -3.46 4.47
CA ARG A 77 -11.15 -4.42 4.23
C ARG A 77 -11.27 -5.17 2.91
N ARG A 78 -12.48 -5.42 2.41
CA ARG A 78 -12.68 -6.07 1.10
C ARG A 78 -12.30 -5.17 -0.07
N LEU A 79 -12.28 -3.86 0.14
CA LEU A 79 -11.87 -2.88 -0.87
C LEU A 79 -10.36 -2.64 -0.90
N VAL A 80 -9.62 -3.15 0.09
CA VAL A 80 -8.22 -2.82 0.34
C VAL A 80 -7.31 -4.03 0.09
N GLY A 81 -6.34 -3.86 -0.80
CA GLY A 81 -5.16 -4.72 -0.91
C GLY A 81 -4.01 -4.09 -0.14
N PHE A 82 -3.40 -4.83 0.78
CA PHE A 82 -2.33 -4.29 1.62
C PHE A 82 -1.04 -5.11 1.47
N VAL A 83 0.04 -4.45 1.08
CA VAL A 83 1.41 -4.98 1.14
C VAL A 83 2.14 -4.23 2.25
N ALA A 84 2.49 -4.93 3.30
CA ALA A 84 3.20 -4.38 4.44
C ALA A 84 4.69 -4.71 4.36
N HIS A 85 5.49 -3.99 5.11
CA HIS A 85 6.92 -4.27 5.26
C HIS A 85 7.18 -5.74 5.70
N GLN A 86 6.32 -6.30 6.58
CA GLN A 86 6.23 -7.74 6.82
C GLN A 86 5.11 -8.30 5.94
N PRO A 87 5.37 -9.32 5.11
CA PRO A 87 4.47 -9.70 4.01
C PRO A 87 3.15 -10.35 4.44
N TYR A 88 2.93 -10.64 5.73
CA TYR A 88 1.75 -11.36 6.25
C TYR A 88 1.45 -12.64 5.46
N LEU A 89 2.47 -13.41 5.18
CA LEU A 89 2.40 -14.74 4.59
C LEU A 89 2.72 -15.79 5.65
N TYR A 90 2.22 -16.99 5.45
CA TYR A 90 2.52 -18.13 6.30
C TYR A 90 3.72 -18.86 5.74
N ASP A 91 4.82 -18.91 6.50
CA ASP A 91 6.11 -19.45 6.07
C ASP A 91 6.04 -20.95 5.77
N GLU A 92 5.20 -21.69 6.49
CA GLU A 92 5.00 -23.13 6.34
C GLU A 92 4.10 -23.52 5.15
N LEU A 93 3.30 -22.57 4.64
CA LEU A 93 2.47 -22.80 3.48
C LEU A 93 3.27 -22.55 2.19
N THR A 94 2.90 -23.28 1.15
CA THR A 94 3.42 -23.02 -0.20
C THR A 94 2.89 -21.70 -0.73
N ALA A 95 3.50 -21.19 -1.81
CA ALA A 95 3.04 -19.97 -2.47
C ALA A 95 1.56 -20.08 -2.89
N LEU A 96 1.16 -21.22 -3.47
CA LEU A 96 -0.24 -21.47 -3.85
C LEU A 96 -1.15 -21.57 -2.63
N GLU A 97 -0.76 -22.32 -1.59
CA GLU A 97 -1.57 -22.49 -0.38
C GLU A 97 -1.81 -21.17 0.34
N ASN A 98 -0.82 -20.27 0.39
CA ASN A 98 -1.01 -18.92 0.90
C ASN A 98 -2.12 -18.18 0.14
N LEU A 99 -2.07 -18.16 -1.20
CA LEU A 99 -3.10 -17.51 -1.99
C LEU A 99 -4.47 -18.17 -1.81
N LEU A 100 -4.54 -19.49 -1.74
CA LEU A 100 -5.79 -20.20 -1.49
C LEU A 100 -6.36 -19.90 -0.11
N PHE A 101 -5.52 -19.81 0.91
CA PHE A 101 -5.94 -19.44 2.27
C PHE A 101 -6.60 -18.06 2.30
N PHE A 102 -5.89 -17.04 1.79
CA PHE A 102 -6.44 -15.67 1.75
C PHE A 102 -7.64 -15.56 0.81
N GLY A 103 -7.62 -16.25 -0.33
CA GLY A 103 -8.75 -16.26 -1.25
C GLY A 103 -10.04 -16.82 -0.63
N ARG A 104 -9.93 -17.84 0.22
CA ARG A 104 -11.09 -18.34 1.01
C ARG A 104 -11.58 -17.31 2.02
N MET A 105 -10.66 -16.63 2.73
CA MET A 105 -11.02 -15.56 3.68
C MET A 105 -11.79 -14.41 3.01
N TYR A 106 -11.40 -14.04 1.79
CA TYR A 106 -12.09 -13.00 1.00
C TYR A 106 -13.25 -13.53 0.17
N SER A 107 -13.55 -14.85 0.22
CA SER A 107 -14.60 -15.51 -0.58
C SER A 107 -14.41 -15.30 -2.09
N VAL A 108 -13.16 -15.37 -2.56
CA VAL A 108 -12.80 -15.19 -3.97
C VAL A 108 -13.36 -16.34 -4.79
N ARG A 109 -14.19 -16.02 -5.79
CA ARG A 109 -14.73 -17.02 -6.73
C ARG A 109 -13.60 -17.58 -7.60
N ARG A 110 -13.67 -18.89 -7.93
CA ARG A 110 -12.63 -19.57 -8.71
C ARG A 110 -11.22 -19.31 -8.18
N CYS A 111 -11.07 -19.34 -6.86
CA CYS A 111 -9.86 -18.94 -6.15
C CYS A 111 -8.61 -19.63 -6.68
N LYS A 112 -8.67 -20.94 -7.03
CA LYS A 112 -7.52 -21.69 -7.56
C LYS A 112 -7.07 -21.18 -8.92
N GLU A 113 -7.99 -20.91 -9.82
CA GLU A 113 -7.69 -20.33 -11.15
C GLU A 113 -7.07 -18.95 -10.99
N ARG A 114 -7.71 -18.10 -10.15
CA ARG A 114 -7.22 -16.76 -9.87
C ARG A 114 -5.82 -16.76 -9.26
N ALA A 115 -5.56 -17.64 -8.30
CA ALA A 115 -4.24 -17.80 -7.69
C ALA A 115 -3.19 -18.23 -8.72
N GLY A 116 -3.53 -19.16 -9.62
CA GLY A 116 -2.64 -19.57 -10.69
C GLY A 116 -2.26 -18.42 -11.64
N VAL A 117 -3.24 -17.65 -12.09
CA VAL A 117 -3.01 -16.46 -12.94
C VAL A 117 -2.13 -15.43 -12.22
N LEU A 118 -2.35 -15.18 -10.94
CA LEU A 118 -1.53 -14.23 -10.18
C LEU A 118 -0.10 -14.74 -9.96
N LEU A 119 0.07 -16.04 -9.68
CA LEU A 119 1.41 -16.62 -9.55
C LEU A 119 2.20 -16.55 -10.87
N GLU A 120 1.53 -16.76 -12.01
CA GLU A 120 2.14 -16.57 -13.33
C GLU A 120 2.54 -15.12 -13.53
N ARG A 121 1.63 -14.20 -13.25
CA ARG A 121 1.82 -12.76 -13.40
C ARG A 121 2.99 -12.21 -12.57
N VAL A 122 3.21 -12.75 -11.35
CA VAL A 122 4.34 -12.33 -10.50
C VAL A 122 5.59 -13.20 -10.69
N GLY A 123 5.63 -14.06 -11.72
CA GLY A 123 6.79 -14.89 -12.06
C GLY A 123 7.05 -16.05 -11.08
N LEU A 124 6.01 -16.50 -10.36
CA LEU A 124 6.12 -17.56 -9.34
C LEU A 124 5.40 -18.86 -9.73
N ALA A 125 4.91 -19.00 -10.97
CA ALA A 125 4.16 -20.19 -11.40
C ALA A 125 4.94 -21.49 -11.17
N LYS A 126 6.23 -21.52 -11.53
CA LYS A 126 7.11 -22.69 -11.35
C LYS A 126 7.43 -23.01 -9.89
N ARG A 127 7.19 -22.06 -8.98
CA ARG A 127 7.45 -22.18 -7.54
C ARG A 127 6.17 -22.26 -6.72
N ALA A 128 5.03 -22.46 -7.36
CA ALA A 128 3.72 -22.52 -6.71
C ALA A 128 3.65 -23.54 -5.56
N GLY A 129 4.34 -24.67 -5.68
CA GLY A 129 4.43 -25.72 -4.65
C GLY A 129 5.59 -25.57 -3.67
N GLU A 130 6.42 -24.52 -3.78
CA GLU A 130 7.50 -24.27 -2.82
C GLU A 130 6.97 -23.54 -1.59
N ARG A 131 7.45 -23.91 -0.39
CA ARG A 131 7.11 -23.23 0.85
C ARG A 131 7.65 -21.81 0.84
N THR A 132 6.92 -20.88 1.48
CA THR A 132 7.28 -19.46 1.51
C THR A 132 8.64 -19.21 2.15
N ASN A 133 9.04 -19.98 3.16
CA ASN A 133 10.36 -19.89 3.78
C ASN A 133 11.53 -20.35 2.87
N ALA A 134 11.24 -21.03 1.77
CA ALA A 134 12.26 -21.42 0.76
C ALA A 134 12.41 -20.36 -0.36
N LEU A 135 11.53 -19.36 -0.39
CA LEU A 135 11.56 -18.28 -1.39
C LEU A 135 12.58 -17.19 -0.99
N SER A 136 13.22 -16.57 -1.99
CA SER A 136 14.02 -15.38 -1.76
C SER A 136 13.17 -14.19 -1.28
N ARG A 137 13.79 -13.18 -0.66
CA ARG A 137 13.09 -11.97 -0.18
C ARG A 137 12.28 -11.30 -1.30
N GLY A 138 12.84 -11.16 -2.51
CA GLY A 138 12.13 -10.60 -3.66
C GLY A 138 10.95 -11.47 -4.11
N GLN A 139 11.09 -12.80 -4.07
CA GLN A 139 10.00 -13.72 -4.38
C GLN A 139 8.87 -13.65 -3.33
N VAL A 140 9.21 -13.54 -2.06
CA VAL A 140 8.23 -13.32 -0.98
C VAL A 140 7.49 -11.99 -1.18
N GLN A 141 8.19 -10.94 -1.60
CA GLN A 141 7.57 -9.64 -1.92
C GLN A 141 6.63 -9.74 -3.12
N ARG A 142 7.03 -10.45 -4.20
CA ARG A 142 6.17 -10.71 -5.36
C ARG A 142 4.93 -11.53 -4.97
N LEU A 143 5.06 -12.50 -4.07
CA LEU A 143 3.93 -13.26 -3.52
C LEU A 143 3.00 -12.38 -2.68
N ALA A 144 3.53 -11.44 -1.89
CA ALA A 144 2.74 -10.48 -1.13
C ALA A 144 1.92 -9.55 -2.05
N LEU A 145 2.49 -9.14 -3.19
CA LEU A 145 1.76 -8.40 -4.23
C LEU A 145 0.61 -9.24 -4.82
N ALA A 146 0.87 -10.51 -5.18
CA ALA A 146 -0.16 -11.43 -5.67
C ALA A 146 -1.29 -11.60 -4.64
N ARG A 147 -0.95 -11.77 -3.36
CA ARG A 147 -1.93 -11.86 -2.26
C ARG A 147 -2.78 -10.59 -2.15
N ALA A 148 -2.16 -9.41 -2.24
CA ALA A 148 -2.86 -8.14 -2.13
C ALA A 148 -3.85 -7.91 -3.29
N LEU A 149 -3.57 -8.43 -4.48
CA LEU A 149 -4.40 -8.32 -5.68
C LEU A 149 -5.46 -9.43 -5.81
N LEU A 150 -5.44 -10.44 -4.95
CA LEU A 150 -6.20 -11.68 -5.10
C LEU A 150 -7.72 -11.45 -5.15
N HIS A 151 -8.23 -10.54 -4.32
CA HIS A 151 -9.65 -10.23 -4.17
C HIS A 151 -10.10 -8.98 -4.94
N GLU A 152 -9.28 -8.52 -5.91
CA GLU A 152 -9.57 -7.38 -6.79
C GLU A 152 -9.89 -6.08 -6.01
N PRO A 153 -9.00 -5.66 -5.10
CA PRO A 153 -9.24 -4.45 -4.33
C PRO A 153 -9.34 -3.22 -5.23
N ARG A 154 -10.01 -2.20 -4.75
CA ARG A 154 -10.07 -0.88 -5.41
C ARG A 154 -9.07 0.12 -4.83
N LEU A 155 -8.52 -0.17 -3.65
CA LEU A 155 -7.46 0.61 -3.02
C LEU A 155 -6.26 -0.30 -2.73
N LEU A 156 -5.09 0.06 -3.24
CA LEU A 156 -3.83 -0.56 -2.84
C LEU A 156 -3.11 0.31 -1.81
N LEU A 157 -2.76 -0.29 -0.70
CA LEU A 157 -1.90 0.28 0.34
C LEU A 157 -0.57 -0.46 0.33
N LEU A 158 0.52 0.22 0.03
CA LEU A 158 1.82 -0.41 -0.18
C LEU A 158 2.88 0.24 0.72
N ASP A 159 3.43 -0.53 1.65
CA ASP A 159 4.46 -0.07 2.59
C ASP A 159 5.84 -0.48 2.10
N GLU A 160 6.56 0.45 1.48
CA GLU A 160 7.87 0.26 0.85
C GLU A 160 7.90 -0.96 -0.10
N PRO A 161 7.03 -0.99 -1.14
CA PRO A 161 6.80 -2.18 -1.95
C PRO A 161 8.00 -2.62 -2.79
N ASP A 162 8.97 -1.74 -3.00
CA ASP A 162 10.19 -1.95 -3.76
C ASP A 162 11.31 -2.64 -2.95
N THR A 163 11.13 -2.76 -1.65
CA THR A 163 12.16 -3.32 -0.76
C THR A 163 12.43 -4.80 -1.08
N GLY A 164 13.68 -5.10 -1.44
CA GLY A 164 14.14 -6.47 -1.74
C GLY A 164 13.82 -6.95 -3.15
N LEU A 165 13.23 -6.12 -4.00
CA LEU A 165 13.03 -6.41 -5.42
C LEU A 165 14.31 -6.11 -6.22
N ASP A 166 14.60 -6.97 -7.18
CA ASP A 166 15.56 -6.77 -8.26
C ASP A 166 14.94 -5.87 -9.36
N GLU A 167 15.70 -5.57 -10.41
CA GLU A 167 15.22 -4.72 -11.51
C GLU A 167 13.97 -5.31 -12.20
N GLU A 168 13.92 -6.64 -12.39
CA GLU A 168 12.75 -7.32 -12.94
C GLU A 168 11.53 -7.18 -12.01
N GLY A 169 11.74 -7.32 -10.70
CA GLY A 169 10.70 -7.12 -9.69
C GLY A 169 10.18 -5.68 -9.64
N ILE A 170 11.05 -4.70 -9.83
CA ILE A 170 10.66 -3.28 -9.92
C ILE A 170 9.82 -3.05 -11.18
N ALA A 171 10.26 -3.52 -12.36
CA ALA A 171 9.48 -3.38 -13.60
C ALA A 171 8.10 -4.06 -13.49
N LEU A 172 8.04 -5.23 -12.85
CA LEU A 172 6.78 -5.90 -12.54
C LEU A 172 5.89 -5.04 -11.62
N LEU A 173 6.44 -4.48 -10.55
CA LEU A 173 5.70 -3.60 -9.64
C LEU A 173 5.13 -2.39 -10.39
N GLU A 174 5.93 -1.73 -11.22
CA GLU A 174 5.50 -0.59 -12.06
C GLU A 174 4.33 -0.96 -12.96
N THR A 175 4.42 -2.11 -13.62
CA THR A 175 3.33 -2.65 -14.46
C THR A 175 2.05 -2.84 -13.63
N LEU A 176 2.16 -3.44 -12.45
CA LEU A 176 1.00 -3.68 -11.57
C LEU A 176 0.37 -2.38 -11.07
N LEU A 177 1.18 -1.38 -10.73
CA LEU A 177 0.68 -0.04 -10.33
C LEU A 177 -0.07 0.64 -11.48
N GLN A 178 0.53 0.62 -12.67
CA GLN A 178 -0.06 1.24 -13.85
C GLN A 178 -1.41 0.60 -14.22
N GLU A 179 -1.47 -0.73 -14.29
CA GLU A 179 -2.69 -1.46 -14.63
C GLU A 179 -3.79 -1.25 -13.57
N HIS A 180 -3.43 -1.23 -12.28
CA HIS A 180 -4.38 -0.98 -11.21
C HIS A 180 -5.02 0.41 -11.35
N ARG A 181 -4.22 1.44 -11.65
CA ARG A 181 -4.70 2.81 -11.91
C ARG A 181 -5.56 2.91 -13.15
N GLN A 182 -5.13 2.29 -14.26
CA GLN A 182 -5.91 2.25 -15.51
C GLN A 182 -7.26 1.57 -15.32
N GLY A 183 -7.34 0.58 -14.42
CA GLY A 183 -8.58 -0.05 -13.97
C GLY A 183 -9.43 0.81 -13.02
N GLY A 184 -9.05 2.07 -12.76
CA GLY A 184 -9.73 2.99 -11.86
C GLY A 184 -9.46 2.74 -10.37
N GLY A 185 -8.45 1.92 -10.04
CA GLY A 185 -8.04 1.68 -8.66
C GLY A 185 -7.22 2.85 -8.10
N ALA A 186 -7.38 3.15 -6.80
CA ALA A 186 -6.58 4.12 -6.07
C ALA A 186 -5.36 3.45 -5.43
N ILE A 187 -4.26 4.18 -5.30
CA ILE A 187 -3.03 3.69 -4.68
C ILE A 187 -2.50 4.71 -3.68
N LEU A 188 -2.18 4.24 -2.47
CA LEU A 188 -1.35 4.97 -1.53
C LEU A 188 -0.12 4.11 -1.20
N LEU A 189 1.05 4.59 -1.57
CA LEU A 189 2.30 3.89 -1.28
C LEU A 189 3.21 4.73 -0.39
N THR A 190 4.08 4.06 0.35
CA THR A 190 5.18 4.70 1.06
C THR A 190 6.50 4.32 0.42
N THR A 191 7.42 5.24 0.38
CA THR A 191 8.81 4.97 -0.03
C THR A 191 9.74 6.01 0.62
N HIS A 192 11.02 5.69 0.69
CA HIS A 192 12.07 6.64 1.06
C HIS A 192 12.90 7.10 -0.17
N HIS A 193 12.57 6.61 -1.35
CA HIS A 193 13.20 6.96 -2.62
C HIS A 193 12.39 8.03 -3.35
N LEU A 194 12.91 9.27 -3.36
CA LEU A 194 12.24 10.41 -3.99
C LEU A 194 11.99 10.18 -5.49
N GLU A 195 13.00 9.67 -6.20
CA GLU A 195 12.92 9.43 -7.64
C GLU A 195 11.78 8.45 -7.98
N ARG A 196 11.64 7.37 -7.19
CA ARG A 196 10.54 6.41 -7.36
C ARG A 196 9.19 7.02 -7.01
N ALA A 197 9.12 7.83 -5.95
CA ALA A 197 7.89 8.53 -5.60
C ALA A 197 7.40 9.41 -6.77
N LEU A 198 8.30 10.18 -7.38
CA LEU A 198 7.98 11.03 -8.53
C LEU A 198 7.61 10.24 -9.78
N LEU A 199 8.24 9.08 -10.02
CA LEU A 199 7.97 8.23 -11.17
C LEU A 199 6.63 7.50 -11.06
N TRP A 200 6.27 7.03 -9.87
CA TRP A 200 5.13 6.12 -9.67
C TRP A 200 3.83 6.82 -9.33
N SER A 201 3.87 8.10 -8.93
CA SER A 201 2.68 8.78 -8.42
C SER A 201 2.40 10.12 -9.09
N GLU A 202 1.14 10.52 -9.10
CA GLU A 202 0.67 11.84 -9.52
C GLU A 202 0.70 12.85 -8.39
N ARG A 203 0.73 12.37 -7.13
CA ARG A 203 0.81 13.24 -5.96
C ARG A 203 1.80 12.67 -4.97
N ILE A 204 2.52 13.57 -4.33
CA ILE A 204 3.41 13.25 -3.22
C ILE A 204 2.97 13.94 -1.96
N GLY A 205 3.22 13.29 -0.83
CA GLY A 205 3.06 13.85 0.49
C GLY A 205 4.30 13.60 1.33
N LEU A 206 4.65 14.51 2.21
CA LEU A 206 5.77 14.39 3.13
C LEU A 206 5.25 14.27 4.56
N LEU A 207 5.50 13.12 5.17
CA LEU A 207 5.14 12.84 6.55
C LEU A 207 6.36 13.09 7.47
N SER A 208 6.25 14.07 8.34
CA SER A 208 7.28 14.41 9.34
C SER A 208 6.64 14.68 10.70
N GLY A 209 7.23 14.15 11.77
CA GLY A 209 6.75 14.33 13.14
C GLY A 209 5.29 13.94 13.37
N GLY A 210 4.77 12.98 12.59
CA GLY A 210 3.37 12.56 12.64
C GLY A 210 2.37 13.52 11.98
N ARG A 211 2.84 14.47 11.17
CA ARG A 211 2.03 15.42 10.39
C ARG A 211 2.36 15.33 8.91
N LEU A 212 1.39 15.60 8.07
CA LEU A 212 1.61 15.78 6.65
C LEU A 212 2.03 17.24 6.42
N THR A 213 3.34 17.48 6.25
CA THR A 213 3.93 18.82 6.22
C THR A 213 3.97 19.41 4.81
N TYR A 214 3.87 18.56 3.79
CA TYR A 214 3.88 18.99 2.39
C TYR A 214 3.01 18.04 1.56
N GLN A 215 2.30 18.58 0.59
CA GLN A 215 1.57 17.83 -0.45
C GLN A 215 1.67 18.60 -1.76
N SER A 216 1.90 17.91 -2.85
CA SER A 216 1.91 18.48 -4.19
C SER A 216 1.59 17.45 -5.26
N GLU A 217 1.11 17.90 -6.41
CA GLU A 217 1.07 17.12 -7.63
C GLU A 217 2.49 16.96 -8.19
N THR A 218 2.79 15.82 -8.83
CA THR A 218 4.12 15.55 -9.40
C THR A 218 4.29 16.16 -10.78
N GLY A 219 3.19 16.43 -11.50
CA GLY A 219 3.21 17.06 -12.81
C GLY A 219 3.78 18.47 -12.76
N GLY A 220 4.95 18.69 -13.35
CA GLY A 220 5.64 19.99 -13.39
C GLY A 220 6.55 20.28 -12.20
N LEU A 221 6.73 19.34 -11.26
CA LEU A 221 7.72 19.48 -10.20
C LEU A 221 9.13 19.23 -10.75
N GLU A 222 10.03 20.19 -10.54
CA GLU A 222 11.46 19.94 -10.67
C GLU A 222 11.92 19.09 -9.49
N ALA A 223 12.57 17.95 -9.78
CA ALA A 223 13.09 17.04 -8.76
C ALA A 223 14.00 17.74 -7.73
N GLY A 224 14.66 18.83 -8.13
CA GLY A 224 15.49 19.67 -7.26
C GLY A 224 14.71 20.33 -6.13
N SER A 225 13.57 20.97 -6.45
CA SER A 225 12.74 21.68 -5.47
C SER A 225 12.16 20.73 -4.43
N VAL A 226 11.71 19.54 -4.87
CA VAL A 226 11.19 18.52 -3.93
C VAL A 226 12.29 17.94 -3.06
N ARG A 227 13.51 17.80 -3.60
CA ARG A 227 14.67 17.30 -2.85
C ARG A 227 15.05 18.26 -1.71
N GLU A 228 15.00 19.56 -1.91
CA GLU A 228 15.25 20.56 -0.87
C GLU A 228 14.23 20.45 0.26
N VAL A 229 12.93 20.46 -0.06
CA VAL A 229 11.84 20.29 0.93
C VAL A 229 11.97 18.96 1.67
N TYR A 230 12.31 17.87 0.96
CA TYR A 230 12.50 16.56 1.57
C TYR A 230 13.72 16.53 2.51
N GLN A 231 14.83 17.17 2.14
CA GLN A 231 16.03 17.26 3.00
C GLN A 231 15.79 18.12 4.24
N GLU A 232 15.06 19.24 4.12
CA GLU A 232 14.68 20.06 5.27
C GLU A 232 13.81 19.30 6.27
N ALA A 233 12.88 18.49 5.79
CA ALA A 233 11.99 17.72 6.66
C ALA A 233 12.65 16.49 7.29
N LEU A 234 13.84 16.09 6.83
CA LEU A 234 14.64 15.01 7.43
C LEU A 234 15.58 15.53 8.54
N ARG A 235 15.79 16.84 8.65
CA ARG A 235 16.56 17.52 9.72
C ARG A 235 15.70 17.69 10.96
#